data_8de0d4c7d7cc1837c551d77e6e7e2c39
#
_entry.id   8de0d4c7d7cc1837c551d77e6e7e2c39
#
_cell.length_a   1.000
_cell.length_b   1.000
_cell.length_c   1.000
_cell.angle_alpha   90.00
_cell.angle_beta   90.00
_cell.angle_gamma   90.00
#
_symmetry.space_group_name_H-M   'P 1'
#
loop_
_entity.id
_entity.type
_entity.pdbx_description
1 polymer ?
#
loop_
_entity_poly.entity_id
_entity_poly.type
_entity_poly.pdbx_seq_one_letter_code
_entity_poly.pdbx_strand_id
1 'polypeptide(L)'
;YTSYEGTKIVIIGQDPYHGPNQAHGLCFSVQDGIAPPPSLVNIYKELSSDLGIPIPKSGNLTKWAKEGVLLLNNVLTVRAGCPDSHKGRGWEQFTDCIISHLNDREKPVVFMLWGANAKTKAKLITNPKHLIFGGWEAVSFVRLQLRTGE
;
A
#
# COMPACT_ATOMS: atom_id res chain seq x y z
N TYR A 1 2.52 8.45 9.91
CA TYR A 1 3.66 8.77 9.04
C TYR A 1 3.26 9.55 7.79
N THR A 2 2.05 9.31 7.27
CA THR A 2 1.59 9.93 6.02
C THR A 2 0.33 10.74 6.30
N SER A 3 0.43 12.05 6.24
CA SER A 3 -0.72 12.93 6.44
C SER A 3 -1.64 12.95 5.22
N TYR A 4 -2.89 13.39 5.40
CA TYR A 4 -3.82 13.58 4.29
C TYR A 4 -3.23 14.50 3.21
N GLU A 5 -2.72 15.64 3.62
CA GLU A 5 -2.14 16.63 2.70
C GLU A 5 -0.86 16.16 2.04
N GLY A 6 -0.07 15.35 2.73
CA GLY A 6 1.21 14.84 2.23
C GLY A 6 1.11 13.56 1.40
N THR A 7 -0.08 12.98 1.27
CA THR A 7 -0.27 11.74 0.51
C THR A 7 -0.14 11.99 -0.98
N LYS A 8 0.81 11.32 -1.62
CA LYS A 8 1.04 11.37 -3.07
C LYS A 8 0.59 10.08 -3.75
N ILE A 9 0.79 8.95 -3.07
CA ILE A 9 0.53 7.61 -3.58
C ILE A 9 -0.21 6.84 -2.50
N VAL A 10 -1.21 6.06 -2.89
CA VAL A 10 -1.95 5.16 -2.01
C VAL A 10 -1.75 3.73 -2.51
N ILE A 11 -1.24 2.87 -1.65
CA ILE A 11 -1.13 1.44 -1.91
C ILE A 11 -2.12 0.74 -0.99
N ILE A 12 -3.00 -0.08 -1.57
CA ILE A 12 -4.02 -0.79 -0.81
C ILE A 12 -3.65 -2.26 -0.73
N GLY A 13 -3.42 -2.73 0.50
CA GLY A 13 -3.22 -4.13 0.82
C GLY A 13 -4.53 -4.79 1.27
N GLN A 14 -4.48 -6.07 1.60
CA GLN A 14 -5.64 -6.86 2.00
C GLN A 14 -5.89 -6.74 3.51
N ASP A 15 -5.09 -7.40 4.33
CA ASP A 15 -5.12 -7.34 5.78
C ASP A 15 -3.70 -7.44 6.35
N PRO A 16 -3.51 -7.18 7.66
CA PRO A 16 -2.17 -7.25 8.25
C PRO A 16 -1.60 -8.67 8.20
N TYR A 17 -0.29 -8.79 8.19
CA TYR A 17 0.37 -10.08 8.38
C TYR A 17 -0.04 -10.68 9.72
N HIS A 18 -0.32 -11.97 9.73
CA HIS A 18 -0.85 -12.68 10.90
C HIS A 18 0.21 -13.41 11.73
N GLY A 19 1.47 -13.36 11.33
CA GLY A 19 2.58 -13.93 12.06
C GLY A 19 3.07 -13.02 13.19
N PRO A 20 3.79 -13.57 14.17
CA PRO A 20 4.27 -12.80 15.30
C PRO A 20 5.26 -11.70 14.87
N ASN A 21 5.08 -10.52 15.42
CA ASN A 21 5.96 -9.35 15.22
C ASN A 21 6.13 -8.88 13.77
N GLN A 22 5.26 -9.29 12.86
CA GLN A 22 5.34 -8.88 11.45
C GLN A 22 4.73 -7.50 11.20
N ALA A 23 3.42 -7.37 11.39
CA ALA A 23 2.68 -6.15 11.07
C ALA A 23 2.99 -5.01 12.05
N HIS A 24 3.05 -3.78 11.53
CA HIS A 24 3.23 -2.57 12.36
C HIS A 24 2.45 -1.36 11.83
N GLY A 25 1.32 -1.59 11.16
CA GLY A 25 0.40 -0.53 10.73
C GLY A 25 0.58 -0.02 9.32
N LEU A 26 1.51 -0.57 8.54
CA LEU A 26 1.75 -0.21 7.15
C LEU A 26 1.59 -1.46 6.28
N CYS A 27 0.73 -1.43 5.27
CA CYS A 27 0.50 -2.59 4.42
C CYS A 27 1.80 -3.02 3.71
N PHE A 28 1.97 -4.33 3.53
CA PHE A 28 3.16 -5.00 2.98
C PHE A 28 4.42 -4.87 3.83
N SER A 29 4.48 -3.95 4.77
CA SER A 29 5.65 -3.69 5.61
C SER A 29 5.74 -4.66 6.78
N VAL A 30 6.97 -5.00 7.17
CA VAL A 30 7.26 -5.74 8.41
C VAL A 30 8.22 -4.96 9.28
N GLN A 31 8.23 -5.27 10.57
CA GLN A 31 9.16 -4.66 11.51
C GLN A 31 10.61 -5.05 11.19
N ASP A 32 11.55 -4.23 11.64
CA ASP A 32 12.97 -4.54 11.50
C ASP A 32 13.29 -5.88 12.16
N GLY A 33 14.20 -6.64 11.53
CA GLY A 33 14.58 -7.96 12.01
C GLY A 33 13.67 -9.10 11.53
N ILE A 34 12.53 -8.80 10.90
CA ILE A 34 11.64 -9.79 10.33
C ILE A 34 11.92 -9.91 8.83
N ALA A 35 12.03 -11.15 8.34
CA ALA A 35 12.26 -11.40 6.92
C ALA A 35 11.07 -10.88 6.07
N PRO A 36 11.35 -10.21 4.93
CA PRO A 36 10.27 -9.76 4.05
C PRO A 36 9.38 -10.94 3.60
N PRO A 37 8.05 -10.82 3.80
CA PRO A 37 7.12 -11.85 3.33
C PRO A 37 7.08 -11.97 1.81
N PRO A 38 6.54 -13.08 1.25
CA PRO A 38 6.53 -13.32 -0.20
C PRO A 38 5.93 -12.20 -1.02
N SER A 39 4.86 -11.55 -0.56
CA SER A 39 4.23 -10.44 -1.26
C SER A 39 5.18 -9.24 -1.40
N LEU A 40 5.92 -8.91 -0.34
CA LEU A 40 6.89 -7.82 -0.38
C LEU A 40 8.13 -8.20 -1.19
N VAL A 41 8.57 -9.46 -1.12
CA VAL A 41 9.67 -9.97 -1.95
C VAL A 41 9.34 -9.79 -3.43
N ASN A 42 8.10 -10.08 -3.83
CA ASN A 42 7.65 -9.89 -5.21
C ASN A 42 7.69 -8.42 -5.64
N ILE A 43 7.29 -7.51 -4.77
CA ILE A 43 7.39 -6.06 -5.01
C ILE A 43 8.86 -5.66 -5.22
N TYR A 44 9.75 -6.13 -4.37
CA TYR A 44 11.17 -5.84 -4.45
C TYR A 44 11.82 -6.41 -5.72
N LYS A 45 11.44 -7.63 -6.13
CA LYS A 45 11.91 -8.24 -7.38
C LYS A 45 11.50 -7.41 -8.59
N GLU A 46 10.26 -6.93 -8.61
CA GLU A 46 9.77 -6.07 -9.69
C GLU A 46 10.54 -4.76 -9.77
N LEU A 47 10.76 -4.11 -8.64
CA LEU A 47 11.58 -2.90 -8.57
C LEU A 47 13.02 -3.13 -9.05
N SER A 48 13.61 -4.24 -8.65
CA SER A 48 14.98 -4.59 -9.06
C SER A 48 15.06 -4.87 -10.56
N SER A 49 14.10 -5.60 -11.10
CA SER A 49 14.03 -5.94 -12.52
C SER A 49 13.87 -4.70 -13.40
N ASP A 50 12.98 -3.78 -13.02
CA ASP A 50 12.66 -2.60 -13.82
C ASP A 50 13.70 -1.47 -13.69
N LEU A 51 14.20 -1.24 -12.49
CA LEU A 51 15.05 -0.09 -12.19
C LEU A 51 16.52 -0.44 -11.96
N GLY A 52 16.87 -1.73 -11.95
CA GLY A 52 18.23 -2.18 -11.70
C GLY A 52 18.75 -1.89 -10.31
N ILE A 53 17.87 -1.63 -9.34
CA ILE A 53 18.26 -1.35 -7.96
C ILE A 53 18.44 -2.64 -7.16
N PRO A 54 19.36 -2.66 -6.16
CA PRO A 54 19.51 -3.82 -5.28
C PRO A 54 18.22 -4.11 -4.50
N ILE A 55 17.95 -5.39 -4.25
CA ILE A 55 16.84 -5.80 -3.39
C ILE A 55 17.18 -5.41 -1.94
N PRO A 56 16.34 -4.61 -1.25
CA PRO A 56 16.58 -4.25 0.14
C PRO A 56 16.57 -5.49 1.05
N LYS A 57 17.40 -5.48 2.07
CA LYS A 57 17.41 -6.54 3.08
C LYS A 57 16.28 -6.36 4.10
N SER A 58 15.93 -5.12 4.42
CA SER A 58 14.86 -4.80 5.35
C SER A 58 13.50 -4.79 4.65
N GLY A 59 12.47 -5.32 5.31
CA GLY A 59 11.08 -5.24 4.89
C GLY A 59 10.31 -4.05 5.50
N ASN A 60 11.00 -3.16 6.20
CA ASN A 60 10.36 -2.01 6.84
C ASN A 60 10.20 -0.87 5.83
N LEU A 61 8.94 -0.52 5.51
CA LEU A 61 8.58 0.50 4.52
C LEU A 61 8.28 1.87 5.14
N THR A 62 8.65 2.11 6.39
CA THR A 62 8.42 3.40 7.06
C THR A 62 8.99 4.57 6.25
N LYS A 63 10.11 4.37 5.57
CA LYS A 63 10.69 5.39 4.70
C LYS A 63 9.75 5.79 3.57
N TRP A 64 9.08 4.83 2.96
CA TRP A 64 8.09 5.12 1.92
C TRP A 64 6.93 5.94 2.47
N ALA A 65 6.43 5.57 3.67
CA ALA A 65 5.35 6.30 4.31
C ALA A 65 5.74 7.75 4.59
N LYS A 66 6.95 7.99 5.06
CA LYS A 66 7.46 9.35 5.31
C LYS A 66 7.61 10.18 4.03
N GLU A 67 7.78 9.54 2.90
CA GLU A 67 7.91 10.18 1.59
C GLU A 67 6.55 10.43 0.89
N GLY A 68 5.44 10.11 1.53
CA GLY A 68 4.10 10.40 1.02
C GLY A 68 3.34 9.20 0.45
N VAL A 69 3.77 7.98 0.74
CA VAL A 69 3.04 6.76 0.37
C VAL A 69 2.15 6.34 1.53
N LEU A 70 0.84 6.39 1.33
CA LEU A 70 -0.12 5.86 2.29
C LEU A 70 -0.26 4.35 2.06
N LEU A 71 0.26 3.58 3.01
CA LEU A 71 0.25 2.12 2.98
C LEU A 71 -0.94 1.62 3.81
N LEU A 72 -2.08 1.45 3.15
CA LEU A 72 -3.37 1.18 3.79
C LEU A 72 -3.86 -0.24 3.48
N ASN A 73 -4.10 -1.05 4.51
CA ASN A 73 -4.84 -2.30 4.33
C ASN A 73 -6.34 -2.03 4.25
N ASN A 74 -7.05 -2.82 3.48
CA ASN A 74 -8.51 -2.79 3.40
C ASN A 74 -9.15 -3.16 4.75
N VAL A 75 -8.55 -4.12 5.45
CA VAL A 75 -8.92 -4.56 6.80
C VAL A 75 -7.73 -4.30 7.72
N LEU A 76 -7.94 -3.63 8.85
CA LEU A 76 -6.85 -3.10 9.67
C LEU A 76 -6.45 -3.99 10.85
N THR A 77 -7.17 -5.08 11.09
CA THR A 77 -6.82 -6.06 12.13
C THR A 77 -6.94 -7.47 11.58
N VAL A 78 -6.28 -8.40 12.26
CA VAL A 78 -6.30 -9.82 11.92
C VAL A 78 -6.11 -10.64 13.21
N ARG A 79 -6.73 -11.81 13.27
CA ARG A 79 -6.45 -12.76 14.33
C ARG A 79 -5.12 -13.46 14.05
N ALA A 80 -4.30 -13.63 15.09
CA ALA A 80 -3.01 -14.31 14.97
C ALA A 80 -3.16 -15.70 14.31
N GLY A 81 -2.36 -15.97 13.28
CA GLY A 81 -2.38 -17.22 12.53
C GLY A 81 -3.58 -17.46 11.62
N CYS A 82 -4.51 -16.50 11.52
CA CYS A 82 -5.76 -16.68 10.77
C CYS A 82 -5.95 -15.56 9.75
N PRO A 83 -5.39 -15.69 8.53
CA PRO A 83 -5.58 -14.69 7.49
C PRO A 83 -7.06 -14.49 7.15
N ASP A 84 -7.44 -13.28 6.78
CA ASP A 84 -8.81 -12.88 6.46
C ASP A 84 -9.83 -13.03 7.60
N SER A 85 -9.38 -13.25 8.82
CA SER A 85 -10.27 -13.54 9.96
C SER A 85 -11.20 -12.38 10.32
N HIS A 86 -10.84 -11.14 10.02
CA HIS A 86 -11.67 -9.97 10.29
C HIS A 86 -12.29 -9.36 9.03
N LYS A 87 -12.19 -10.04 7.90
CA LYS A 87 -12.85 -9.64 6.67
C LYS A 87 -14.38 -9.62 6.87
N GLY A 88 -15.03 -8.55 6.37
CA GLY A 88 -16.48 -8.40 6.50
C GLY A 88 -16.97 -8.04 7.91
N ARG A 89 -16.08 -7.54 8.78
CA ARG A 89 -16.39 -7.18 10.17
C ARG A 89 -16.49 -5.67 10.42
N GLY A 90 -16.51 -4.86 9.37
CA GLY A 90 -16.73 -3.42 9.47
C GLY A 90 -15.55 -2.53 9.09
N TRP A 91 -14.32 -3.05 9.05
CA TRP A 91 -13.16 -2.24 8.65
C TRP A 91 -13.28 -1.69 7.23
N GLU A 92 -13.88 -2.43 6.31
CA GLU A 92 -14.02 -2.03 4.92
C GLU A 92 -14.78 -0.72 4.76
N GLN A 93 -15.82 -0.50 5.57
CA GLN A 93 -16.58 0.76 5.55
C GLN A 93 -15.69 1.94 5.96
N PHE A 94 -14.85 1.76 6.97
CA PHE A 94 -13.92 2.78 7.43
C PHE A 94 -12.84 3.09 6.38
N THR A 95 -12.23 2.07 5.81
CA THR A 95 -11.18 2.24 4.79
C THR A 95 -11.74 2.80 3.49
N ASP A 96 -12.95 2.42 3.10
CA ASP A 96 -13.67 3.03 1.98
C ASP A 96 -13.89 4.53 2.20
N CYS A 97 -14.22 4.93 3.42
CA CYS A 97 -14.38 6.33 3.78
C CYS A 97 -13.06 7.11 3.60
N ILE A 98 -11.94 6.54 4.02
CA ILE A 98 -10.61 7.15 3.81
C ILE A 98 -10.34 7.35 2.33
N ILE A 99 -10.58 6.33 1.50
CA ILE A 99 -10.37 6.40 0.05
C ILE A 99 -11.27 7.46 -0.57
N SER A 100 -12.52 7.55 -0.15
CA SER A 100 -13.46 8.56 -0.64
C SER A 100 -13.00 9.97 -0.33
N HIS A 101 -12.44 10.22 0.86
CA HIS A 101 -11.84 11.50 1.20
C HIS A 101 -10.63 11.82 0.34
N LEU A 102 -9.79 10.84 0.06
CA LEU A 102 -8.64 11.04 -0.84
C LEU A 102 -9.07 11.31 -2.28
N ASN A 103 -10.20 10.75 -2.72
CA ASN A 103 -10.78 11.06 -4.03
C ASN A 103 -11.14 12.54 -4.18
N ASP A 104 -11.49 13.20 -3.07
CA ASP A 104 -11.87 14.62 -3.05
C ASP A 104 -10.66 15.58 -3.00
N ARG A 105 -9.45 15.05 -2.96
CA ARG A 105 -8.23 15.86 -2.96
C ARG A 105 -8.12 16.74 -4.20
N GLU A 106 -7.68 17.97 -4.04
CA GLU A 106 -7.41 18.89 -5.17
C GLU A 106 -6.17 18.47 -5.96
N LYS A 107 -5.11 18.07 -5.25
CA LYS A 107 -3.89 17.58 -5.88
C LYS A 107 -4.05 16.13 -6.33
N PRO A 108 -3.51 15.76 -7.51
CA PRO A 108 -3.58 14.39 -7.98
C PRO A 108 -2.94 13.40 -7.01
N VAL A 109 -3.56 12.22 -6.90
CA VAL A 109 -3.08 11.09 -6.11
C VAL A 109 -3.00 9.88 -7.02
N VAL A 110 -1.99 9.05 -6.83
CA VAL A 110 -1.84 7.78 -7.56
C VAL A 110 -2.32 6.65 -6.66
N PHE A 111 -3.29 5.88 -7.13
CA PHE A 111 -3.83 4.73 -6.42
C PHE A 111 -3.29 3.44 -7.05
N MET A 112 -2.63 2.63 -6.23
CA MET A 112 -2.07 1.34 -6.63
C MET A 112 -2.97 0.23 -6.07
N LEU A 113 -3.75 -0.40 -6.95
CA LEU A 113 -4.75 -1.38 -6.58
C LEU A 113 -4.30 -2.77 -7.05
N TRP A 114 -3.56 -3.47 -6.20
CA TRP A 114 -3.06 -4.81 -6.49
C TRP A 114 -3.98 -5.90 -5.97
N GLY A 115 -4.32 -6.84 -6.85
CA GLY A 115 -5.20 -7.95 -6.52
C GLY A 115 -6.68 -7.60 -6.61
N ALA A 116 -7.52 -8.65 -6.62
CA ALA A 116 -8.95 -8.51 -6.85
C ALA A 116 -9.65 -7.66 -5.78
N ASN A 117 -9.30 -7.84 -4.51
CA ASN A 117 -9.90 -7.09 -3.41
C ASN A 117 -9.62 -5.59 -3.51
N ALA A 118 -8.38 -5.21 -3.82
CA ALA A 118 -8.02 -3.80 -3.98
C ALA A 118 -8.71 -3.19 -5.22
N LYS A 119 -8.81 -3.93 -6.31
CA LYS A 119 -9.45 -3.45 -7.55
C LYS A 119 -10.93 -3.09 -7.36
N THR A 120 -11.62 -3.68 -6.39
CA THR A 120 -13.00 -3.29 -6.07
C THR A 120 -13.11 -1.85 -5.58
N LYS A 121 -12.01 -1.25 -5.11
CA LYS A 121 -11.96 0.13 -4.63
C LYS A 121 -11.93 1.15 -5.77
N ALA A 122 -11.64 0.73 -7.00
CA ALA A 122 -11.60 1.63 -8.17
C ALA A 122 -12.90 2.41 -8.34
N LYS A 123 -14.04 1.82 -8.00
CA LYS A 123 -15.36 2.47 -8.07
C LYS A 123 -15.49 3.71 -7.14
N LEU A 124 -14.65 3.79 -6.11
CA LEU A 124 -14.64 4.94 -5.18
C LEU A 124 -13.81 6.11 -5.70
N ILE A 125 -12.98 5.87 -6.72
CA ILE A 125 -12.06 6.85 -7.28
C ILE A 125 -12.66 7.35 -8.59
N THR A 126 -13.53 8.37 -8.47
CA THR A 126 -14.29 8.91 -9.58
C THR A 126 -13.69 10.18 -10.19
N ASN A 127 -12.81 10.84 -9.46
CA ASN A 127 -12.20 12.08 -9.90
C ASN A 127 -11.12 11.81 -10.96
N PRO A 128 -11.29 12.33 -12.20
CA PRO A 128 -10.40 12.01 -13.31
C PRO A 128 -8.97 12.55 -13.17
N LYS A 129 -8.72 13.45 -12.23
CA LYS A 129 -7.35 13.94 -11.98
C LYS A 129 -6.45 12.90 -11.30
N HIS A 130 -7.02 11.87 -10.66
CA HIS A 130 -6.26 10.80 -10.01
C HIS A 130 -5.92 9.69 -11.01
N LEU A 131 -4.79 9.02 -10.77
CA LEU A 131 -4.36 7.88 -11.58
C LEU A 131 -4.60 6.58 -10.81
N ILE A 132 -5.05 5.54 -11.51
CA ILE A 132 -5.28 4.21 -10.95
C ILE A 132 -4.42 3.21 -11.71
N PHE A 133 -3.57 2.47 -11.01
CA PHE A 133 -2.77 1.39 -11.57
C PHE A 133 -3.15 0.07 -10.91
N GLY A 134 -3.39 -0.97 -11.73
CA GLY A 134 -3.77 -2.30 -11.23
C GLY A 134 -2.72 -3.38 -11.46
N GLY A 135 -1.61 -3.07 -12.13
CA GLY A 135 -0.55 -4.02 -12.48
C GLY A 135 0.73 -3.83 -11.67
N TRP A 136 1.59 -4.84 -11.71
CA TRP A 136 2.88 -4.83 -11.01
C TRP A 136 3.86 -3.81 -11.61
N GLU A 137 3.73 -3.49 -12.90
CA GLU A 137 4.54 -2.47 -13.59
C GLU A 137 4.45 -1.10 -12.93
N ALA A 138 3.39 -0.86 -12.20
CA ALA A 138 3.19 0.37 -11.48
C ALA A 138 4.14 0.55 -10.28
N VAL A 139 4.77 -0.52 -9.79
CA VAL A 139 5.74 -0.46 -8.68
C VAL A 139 6.92 0.45 -9.04
N SER A 140 7.39 0.34 -10.26
CA SER A 140 8.49 1.18 -10.77
C SER A 140 8.12 2.66 -10.83
N PHE A 141 6.87 2.95 -11.18
CA PHE A 141 6.34 4.30 -11.18
C PHE A 141 6.39 4.93 -9.78
N VAL A 142 5.99 4.18 -8.76
CA VAL A 142 6.08 4.64 -7.35
C VAL A 142 7.50 5.07 -7.00
N ARG A 143 8.47 4.22 -7.33
CA ARG A 143 9.87 4.50 -7.01
C ARG A 143 10.39 5.75 -7.74
N LEU A 144 10.00 5.90 -8.99
CA LEU A 144 10.40 7.07 -9.78
C LEU A 144 9.86 8.36 -9.14
N GLN A 145 8.58 8.38 -8.79
CA GLN A 145 7.95 9.52 -8.12
C GLN A 145 8.61 9.88 -6.79
N LEU A 146 8.98 8.87 -6.00
CA LEU A 146 9.67 9.09 -4.74
C LEU A 146 11.08 9.67 -4.90
N ARG A 147 11.74 9.41 -6.04
CA ARG A 147 13.08 9.95 -6.32
C ARG A 147 13.06 11.38 -6.85
N THR A 148 12.04 11.72 -7.65
CA THR A 148 11.96 13.04 -8.29
C THR A 148 11.27 14.08 -7.41
N GLY A 149 10.56 13.66 -6.37
CA GLY A 149 9.80 14.57 -5.52
C GLY A 149 8.55 15.17 -6.17
N GLU A 150 8.21 14.68 -7.35
CA GLU A 150 7.05 15.14 -8.13
C GLU A 150 5.82 14.26 -7.93
#